data_4caf392664da68060922a72ff8798289
#
_entry.id   4caf392664da68060922a72ff8798289
#
_cell.length_a   1.000
_cell.length_b   1.000
_cell.length_c   1.000
_cell.angle_alpha   90.00
_cell.angle_beta   90.00
_cell.angle_gamma   90.00
#
_symmetry.space_group_name_H-M   'P 1'
#
loop_
_entity.id
_entity.type
_entity.pdbx_description
1 polymer ?
#
loop_
_entity_poly.entity_id
_entity_poly.type
_entity_poly.pdbx_seq_one_letter_code
_entity_poly.pdbx_strand_id
1 'polypeptide(L)'
;MSNVHHEGALAGPGAAAGEGLSASPCVWRRRLLTVLKPVFAMGGLGMLGALVHKAGASELKTTLLDALPLLPWVVFIEMGRQACDATATRLSYGARARQVPLSVLVRAQLIGTAVSSMAPAGRAAAEATKATLLTPYTGGASATAAAATSQSASLGAGGLISFPCALAAYLMTGWSAFTVAMLVHGVVLLLASLGVRAGLRAKRLGAWMRRRCGKWGEHAEAFQASVCAGGLCPWRPMMAFLGSRVLQVMQYAVLAHAVGIDTTLVQALFTQGLYLVALAMGSLVPGQVGVTDGMFSLAAGAMGTTAAKAMSIALLAHTVQAVFVLVGALTPLVWRAKAKVAAAAPVVPPVLPAPVYR
;
A
#
# COMPACT_ATOMS: atom_id res chain seq x y z
N MET A 1 66.28 -35.56 -15.07
CA MET A 1 67.30 -34.53 -15.00
C MET A 1 66.62 -33.28 -14.56
N SER A 2 66.79 -33.00 -13.32
CA SER A 2 67.55 -31.96 -12.65
C SER A 2 66.67 -30.72 -12.42
N ASN A 3 66.17 -30.56 -11.18
CA ASN A 3 66.70 -29.69 -10.09
C ASN A 3 66.61 -28.19 -10.45
N VAL A 4 66.21 -27.24 -9.60
CA VAL A 4 66.54 -26.98 -8.16
C VAL A 4 65.67 -25.78 -7.69
N HIS A 5 65.19 -25.85 -6.46
CA HIS A 5 65.04 -24.85 -5.40
C HIS A 5 65.28 -23.37 -5.68
N HIS A 6 64.45 -22.46 -5.16
CA HIS A 6 64.86 -21.62 -4.01
C HIS A 6 63.71 -20.92 -3.32
N GLU A 7 63.75 -21.05 -1.99
CA GLU A 7 63.06 -20.32 -0.94
C GLU A 7 63.41 -18.83 -0.97
N GLY A 8 62.53 -18.05 -0.38
CA GLY A 8 62.78 -16.65 -0.07
C GLY A 8 61.65 -16.02 0.72
N ALA A 9 61.55 -16.37 2.01
CA ALA A 9 60.75 -15.67 2.99
C ALA A 9 61.33 -14.29 3.28
N LEU A 10 60.49 -13.27 3.35
CA LEU A 10 60.72 -12.10 4.20
C LEU A 10 59.39 -11.59 4.77
N ALA A 11 59.24 -11.81 6.05
CA ALA A 11 58.24 -11.19 6.90
C ALA A 11 58.61 -9.71 7.12
N GLY A 12 57.60 -8.85 7.08
CA GLY A 12 57.70 -7.47 7.54
C GLY A 12 56.47 -7.13 8.39
N PRO A 13 56.62 -6.60 9.60
CA PRO A 13 55.57 -6.43 10.58
C PRO A 13 54.91 -5.05 10.50
N GLY A 14 53.64 -5.00 10.88
CA GLY A 14 53.09 -3.81 11.53
C GLY A 14 52.33 -2.82 10.68
N ALA A 15 51.03 -2.89 10.83
CA ALA A 15 50.21 -1.69 11.04
C ALA A 15 48.82 -2.12 11.55
N ALA A 16 48.75 -2.32 12.84
CA ALA A 16 47.51 -2.17 13.57
C ALA A 16 47.18 -0.69 13.62
N ALA A 17 46.17 -0.26 12.92
CA ALA A 17 45.56 1.06 13.13
C ALA A 17 44.15 1.11 12.56
N GLY A 18 43.20 1.24 13.44
CA GLY A 18 41.98 1.97 13.17
C GLY A 18 40.81 1.20 12.58
N GLU A 19 40.25 0.21 13.29
CA GLU A 19 38.84 -0.08 13.15
C GLU A 19 38.04 1.11 13.69
N GLY A 20 37.97 2.17 12.90
CA GLY A 20 36.97 3.21 13.03
C GLY A 20 35.62 2.58 12.73
N LEU A 21 34.82 2.34 13.76
CA LEU A 21 33.41 1.98 13.73
C LEU A 21 32.62 3.05 12.93
N SER A 22 32.72 3.03 11.60
CA SER A 22 31.73 3.65 10.75
C SER A 22 30.50 2.74 10.77
N ALA A 23 29.67 2.93 11.80
CA ALA A 23 28.34 2.35 11.83
C ALA A 23 27.62 2.78 10.54
N SER A 24 27.52 1.85 9.58
CA SER A 24 26.88 2.11 8.30
C SER A 24 25.50 2.72 8.56
N PRO A 25 25.09 3.77 7.83
CA PRO A 25 23.79 4.46 8.03
C PRO A 25 22.58 3.50 7.96
N CYS A 26 22.77 2.30 7.46
CA CYS A 26 21.79 1.23 7.39
C CYS A 26 21.43 0.61 8.76
N VAL A 27 22.40 0.48 9.68
CA VAL A 27 22.17 -0.17 11.00
C VAL A 27 21.39 0.74 11.93
N TRP A 28 21.69 2.04 11.95
CA TRP A 28 20.97 3.02 12.78
C TRP A 28 19.53 3.19 12.33
N ARG A 29 19.29 3.26 11.02
CA ARG A 29 17.95 3.34 10.42
C ARG A 29 17.10 2.10 10.73
N ARG A 30 17.73 0.91 10.73
CA ARG A 30 17.07 -0.35 11.10
C ARG A 30 16.67 -0.38 12.57
N ARG A 31 17.56 0.05 13.48
CA ARG A 31 17.30 0.16 14.92
C ARG A 31 16.20 1.18 15.21
N LEU A 32 16.24 2.35 14.58
CA LEU A 32 15.20 3.38 14.75
C LEU A 32 13.82 2.85 14.36
N LEU A 33 13.69 2.19 13.22
CA LEU A 33 12.42 1.59 12.78
C LEU A 33 11.94 0.46 13.70
N THR A 34 12.85 -0.28 14.33
CA THR A 34 12.50 -1.36 15.27
C THR A 34 11.94 -0.80 16.58
N VAL A 35 12.39 0.38 17.01
CA VAL A 35 11.89 1.04 18.23
C VAL A 35 10.62 1.86 17.95
N LEU A 36 10.55 2.54 16.79
CA LEU A 36 9.37 3.35 16.45
C LEU A 36 8.10 2.52 16.32
N LYS A 37 8.18 1.31 15.77
CA LYS A 37 7.01 0.43 15.57
C LYS A 37 6.24 0.15 16.87
N PRO A 38 6.87 -0.37 17.94
CA PRO A 38 6.15 -0.62 19.19
C PRO A 38 5.68 0.68 19.85
N VAL A 39 6.42 1.78 19.73
CA VAL A 39 5.99 3.09 20.27
C VAL A 39 4.71 3.57 19.60
N PHE A 40 4.64 3.55 18.27
CA PHE A 40 3.41 3.93 17.56
C PHE A 40 2.25 2.95 17.79
N ALA A 41 2.53 1.65 17.91
CA ALA A 41 1.52 0.64 18.24
C ALA A 41 0.96 0.86 19.65
N MET A 42 1.81 1.08 20.64
CA MET A 42 1.39 1.37 22.01
C MET A 42 0.64 2.70 22.11
N GLY A 43 1.10 3.74 21.41
CA GLY A 43 0.42 5.03 21.34
C GLY A 43 -1.00 4.90 20.74
N GLY A 44 -1.15 4.14 19.65
CA GLY A 44 -2.44 3.86 19.04
C GLY A 44 -3.38 3.07 19.96
N LEU A 45 -2.88 2.02 20.62
CA LEU A 45 -3.64 1.24 21.60
C LEU A 45 -4.03 2.06 22.83
N GLY A 46 -3.13 2.90 23.34
CA GLY A 46 -3.41 3.81 24.44
C GLY A 46 -4.50 4.82 24.08
N MET A 47 -4.41 5.39 22.87
CA MET A 47 -5.44 6.30 22.33
C MET A 47 -6.79 5.59 22.19
N LEU A 48 -6.82 4.36 21.66
CA LEU A 48 -8.03 3.56 21.56
C LEU A 48 -8.64 3.30 22.96
N GLY A 49 -7.83 2.89 23.93
CA GLY A 49 -8.30 2.66 25.30
C GLY A 49 -8.93 3.92 25.95
N ALA A 50 -8.30 5.08 25.76
CA ALA A 50 -8.83 6.36 26.22
C ALA A 50 -10.16 6.72 25.52
N LEU A 51 -10.26 6.47 24.22
CA LEU A 51 -11.49 6.70 23.44
C LEU A 51 -12.63 5.76 23.87
N VAL A 52 -12.35 4.47 24.09
CA VAL A 52 -13.33 3.49 24.59
C VAL A 52 -13.84 3.91 25.98
N HIS A 53 -12.95 4.34 26.86
CA HIS A 53 -13.34 4.82 28.18
C HIS A 53 -14.25 6.06 28.10
N LYS A 54 -13.93 7.00 27.22
CA LYS A 54 -14.71 8.24 27.03
C LYS A 54 -16.04 7.99 26.32
N ALA A 55 -16.11 7.05 25.37
CA ALA A 55 -17.32 6.72 24.60
C ALA A 55 -18.33 5.88 25.38
N GLY A 56 -17.91 5.19 26.44
CA GLY A 56 -18.74 4.26 27.19
C GLY A 56 -18.61 2.82 26.68
N ALA A 57 -17.90 1.98 27.43
CA ALA A 57 -17.61 0.60 27.01
C ALA A 57 -18.88 -0.27 26.86
N SER A 58 -19.94 0.00 27.65
CA SER A 58 -21.20 -0.73 27.57
C SER A 58 -21.97 -0.42 26.29
N GLU A 59 -22.10 0.87 25.91
CA GLU A 59 -22.78 1.27 24.67
C GLU A 59 -22.02 0.74 23.44
N LEU A 60 -20.68 0.80 23.47
CA LEU A 60 -19.85 0.25 22.43
C LEU A 60 -20.05 -1.26 22.26
N LYS A 61 -20.07 -2.03 23.37
CA LYS A 61 -20.30 -3.48 23.36
C LYS A 61 -21.65 -3.85 22.74
N THR A 62 -22.72 -3.20 23.15
CA THR A 62 -24.06 -3.49 22.59
C THR A 62 -24.11 -3.18 21.10
N THR A 63 -23.64 -2.00 20.70
CA THR A 63 -23.60 -1.60 19.28
C THR A 63 -22.79 -2.58 18.42
N LEU A 64 -21.67 -3.10 18.93
CA LEU A 64 -20.86 -4.09 18.20
C LEU A 64 -21.57 -5.44 18.08
N LEU A 65 -22.27 -5.88 19.13
CA LEU A 65 -23.03 -7.14 19.10
C LEU A 65 -24.22 -7.06 18.13
N ASP A 66 -24.93 -5.94 18.11
CA ASP A 66 -26.06 -5.70 17.20
C ASP A 66 -25.63 -5.67 15.72
N ALA A 67 -24.39 -5.26 15.46
CA ALA A 67 -23.82 -5.20 14.11
C ALA A 67 -23.35 -6.57 13.57
N LEU A 68 -23.16 -7.59 14.42
CA LEU A 68 -22.61 -8.91 14.02
C LEU A 68 -23.34 -9.56 12.83
N PRO A 69 -24.70 -9.51 12.72
CA PRO A 69 -25.40 -10.15 11.60
C PRO A 69 -25.06 -9.59 10.23
N LEU A 70 -24.57 -8.33 10.16
CA LEU A 70 -24.18 -7.68 8.91
C LEU A 70 -22.73 -7.88 8.54
N LEU A 71 -21.88 -8.38 9.45
CA LEU A 71 -20.45 -8.63 9.18
C LEU A 71 -20.18 -9.56 7.99
N PRO A 72 -20.95 -10.64 7.72
CA PRO A 72 -20.74 -11.46 6.53
C PRO A 72 -20.84 -10.66 5.23
N TRP A 73 -21.77 -9.71 5.14
CA TRP A 73 -21.90 -8.81 3.99
C TRP A 73 -20.68 -7.88 3.84
N VAL A 74 -20.19 -7.35 4.95
CA VAL A 74 -18.98 -6.52 4.97
C VAL A 74 -17.77 -7.32 4.50
N VAL A 75 -17.62 -8.58 4.95
CA VAL A 75 -16.56 -9.51 4.49
C VAL A 75 -16.69 -9.79 2.99
N PHE A 76 -17.91 -10.01 2.49
CA PHE A 76 -18.14 -10.24 1.06
C PHE A 76 -17.76 -9.03 0.21
N ILE A 77 -18.12 -7.82 0.63
CA ILE A 77 -17.71 -6.57 -0.06
C ILE A 77 -16.18 -6.42 -0.02
N GLU A 78 -15.55 -6.74 1.12
CA GLU A 78 -14.09 -6.70 1.25
C GLU A 78 -13.41 -7.69 0.29
N MET A 79 -13.96 -8.90 0.09
CA MET A 79 -13.47 -9.84 -0.93
C MET A 79 -13.53 -9.23 -2.34
N GLY A 80 -14.63 -8.56 -2.68
CA GLY A 80 -14.77 -7.82 -3.94
C GLY A 80 -13.71 -6.72 -4.08
N ARG A 81 -13.45 -5.98 -3.00
CA ARG A 81 -12.42 -4.94 -2.93
C ARG A 81 -11.02 -5.53 -3.17
N GLN A 82 -10.69 -6.66 -2.53
CA GLN A 82 -9.42 -7.36 -2.75
C GLN A 82 -9.29 -7.88 -4.19
N ALA A 83 -10.38 -8.33 -4.80
CA ALA A 83 -10.40 -8.74 -6.21
C ALA A 83 -10.14 -7.56 -7.16
N CYS A 84 -10.71 -6.39 -6.89
CA CYS A 84 -10.43 -5.15 -7.63
C CYS A 84 -8.95 -4.74 -7.49
N ASP A 85 -8.39 -4.80 -6.28
CA ASP A 85 -6.97 -4.48 -6.02
C ASP A 85 -6.03 -5.49 -6.72
N ALA A 86 -6.36 -6.78 -6.72
CA ALA A 86 -5.62 -7.80 -7.46
C ALA A 86 -5.69 -7.56 -8.99
N THR A 87 -6.86 -7.19 -9.49
CA THR A 87 -7.06 -6.83 -10.90
C THR A 87 -6.23 -5.60 -11.28
N ALA A 88 -6.22 -4.57 -10.45
CA ALA A 88 -5.39 -3.38 -10.64
C ALA A 88 -3.90 -3.73 -10.68
N THR A 89 -3.45 -4.59 -9.76
CA THR A 89 -2.08 -5.13 -9.76
C THR A 89 -1.78 -5.84 -11.08
N ARG A 90 -2.66 -6.74 -11.54
CA ARG A 90 -2.50 -7.46 -12.82
C ARG A 90 -2.41 -6.50 -14.01
N LEU A 91 -3.29 -5.51 -14.07
CA LEU A 91 -3.31 -4.51 -15.14
C LEU A 91 -2.04 -3.65 -15.17
N SER A 92 -1.38 -3.47 -14.01
CA SER A 92 -0.12 -2.73 -13.91
C SER A 92 1.04 -3.43 -14.61
N TYR A 93 0.96 -4.73 -14.87
CA TYR A 93 1.94 -5.50 -15.66
C TYR A 93 1.76 -5.34 -17.18
N GLY A 94 0.69 -4.72 -17.66
CA GLY A 94 0.43 -4.50 -19.09
C GLY A 94 0.43 -5.83 -19.88
N ALA A 95 1.18 -5.89 -20.97
CA ALA A 95 1.28 -7.10 -21.80
C ALA A 95 1.81 -8.34 -21.06
N ARG A 96 2.64 -8.14 -20.02
CA ARG A 96 3.21 -9.23 -19.21
C ARG A 96 2.24 -9.81 -18.19
N ALA A 97 1.04 -9.23 -18.04
CA ALA A 97 -0.01 -9.74 -17.15
C ALA A 97 -0.40 -11.21 -17.43
N ARG A 98 -0.23 -11.67 -18.68
CA ARG A 98 -0.50 -13.06 -19.09
C ARG A 98 0.52 -14.06 -18.54
N GLN A 99 1.71 -13.63 -18.19
CA GLN A 99 2.79 -14.46 -17.63
C GLN A 99 2.57 -14.79 -16.16
N VAL A 100 1.72 -14.02 -15.46
CA VAL A 100 1.44 -14.19 -14.05
C VAL A 100 0.22 -15.11 -13.87
N PRO A 101 0.38 -16.31 -13.28
CA PRO A 101 -0.74 -17.18 -12.93
C PRO A 101 -1.67 -16.47 -11.93
N LEU A 102 -2.98 -16.64 -12.10
CA LEU A 102 -3.97 -15.99 -11.24
C LEU A 102 -3.82 -16.40 -9.77
N SER A 103 -3.50 -17.67 -9.51
CA SER A 103 -3.27 -18.21 -8.17
C SER A 103 -2.10 -17.50 -7.45
N VAL A 104 -1.01 -17.22 -8.20
CA VAL A 104 0.15 -16.51 -7.65
C VAL A 104 -0.19 -15.04 -7.39
N LEU A 105 -0.98 -14.43 -8.26
CA LEU A 105 -1.45 -13.06 -8.08
C LEU A 105 -2.33 -12.92 -6.83
N VAL A 106 -3.32 -13.82 -6.66
CA VAL A 106 -4.19 -13.84 -5.47
C VAL A 106 -3.36 -14.05 -4.20
N ARG A 107 -2.43 -15.00 -4.23
CA ARG A 107 -1.49 -15.23 -3.12
C ARG A 107 -0.67 -13.98 -2.79
N ALA A 108 -0.12 -13.31 -3.80
CA ALA A 108 0.66 -12.09 -3.62
C ALA A 108 -0.22 -10.95 -3.06
N GLN A 109 -1.47 -10.85 -3.49
CA GLN A 109 -2.43 -9.87 -2.98
C GLN A 109 -2.73 -10.11 -1.49
N LEU A 110 -3.05 -11.33 -1.08
CA LEU A 110 -3.33 -11.67 0.32
C LEU A 110 -2.12 -11.37 1.23
N ILE A 111 -0.92 -11.79 0.83
CA ILE A 111 0.31 -11.48 1.57
C ILE A 111 0.54 -9.95 1.62
N GLY A 112 0.33 -9.25 0.50
CA GLY A 112 0.41 -7.79 0.43
C GLY A 112 -0.55 -7.10 1.37
N THR A 113 -1.77 -7.61 1.54
CA THR A 113 -2.77 -7.09 2.50
C THR A 113 -2.26 -7.18 3.94
N ALA A 114 -1.70 -8.32 4.35
CA ALA A 114 -1.10 -8.46 5.67
C ALA A 114 0.07 -7.49 5.87
N VAL A 115 0.98 -7.39 4.89
CA VAL A 115 2.12 -6.47 4.95
C VAL A 115 1.66 -5.01 5.02
N SER A 116 0.61 -4.64 4.26
CA SER A 116 0.11 -3.26 4.25
C SER A 116 -0.39 -2.78 5.61
N SER A 117 -0.91 -3.69 6.42
CA SER A 117 -1.45 -3.37 7.75
C SER A 117 -0.38 -3.41 8.85
N MET A 118 0.68 -4.23 8.67
CA MET A 118 1.70 -4.44 9.69
C MET A 118 2.97 -3.59 9.51
N ALA A 119 3.23 -3.12 8.29
CA ALA A 119 4.44 -2.38 7.97
C ALA A 119 4.23 -0.86 8.00
N PRO A 120 5.21 -0.07 8.44
CA PRO A 120 5.20 1.38 8.23
C PRO A 120 5.25 1.66 6.73
N ALA A 121 4.58 2.73 6.29
CA ALA A 121 4.34 3.01 4.87
C ALA A 121 3.69 1.81 4.14
N GLY A 122 2.75 1.13 4.80
CA GLY A 122 2.18 -0.18 4.53
C GLY A 122 1.90 -0.46 3.06
N ARG A 123 1.30 0.49 2.35
CA ARG A 123 1.01 0.34 0.92
C ARG A 123 2.26 0.15 0.07
N ALA A 124 3.30 0.95 0.29
CA ALA A 124 4.55 0.83 -0.46
C ALA A 124 5.26 -0.50 -0.15
N ALA A 125 5.24 -0.92 1.13
CA ALA A 125 5.78 -2.21 1.55
C ALA A 125 5.01 -3.38 0.91
N ALA A 126 3.68 -3.30 0.82
CA ALA A 126 2.84 -4.29 0.15
C ALA A 126 3.16 -4.40 -1.35
N GLU A 127 3.30 -3.27 -2.06
CA GLU A 127 3.65 -3.27 -3.48
C GLU A 127 5.05 -3.84 -3.72
N ALA A 128 6.04 -3.51 -2.86
CA ALA A 128 7.37 -4.09 -2.91
C ALA A 128 7.35 -5.61 -2.67
N THR A 129 6.55 -6.08 -1.71
CA THR A 129 6.37 -7.50 -1.43
C THR A 129 5.73 -8.24 -2.61
N LYS A 130 4.68 -7.68 -3.20
CA LYS A 130 4.05 -8.23 -4.40
C LYS A 130 5.04 -8.30 -5.57
N ALA A 131 5.82 -7.24 -5.80
CA ALA A 131 6.86 -7.23 -6.83
C ALA A 131 7.87 -8.38 -6.63
N THR A 132 8.35 -8.58 -5.40
CA THR A 132 9.28 -9.66 -5.06
C THR A 132 8.69 -11.04 -5.37
N LEU A 133 7.43 -11.27 -4.99
CA LEU A 133 6.72 -12.54 -5.22
C LEU A 133 6.45 -12.81 -6.70
N LEU A 134 6.30 -11.76 -7.51
CA LEU A 134 5.97 -11.84 -8.93
C LEU A 134 7.23 -11.76 -9.83
N THR A 135 8.39 -11.41 -9.30
CA THR A 135 9.69 -11.36 -10.01
C THR A 135 10.02 -12.64 -10.77
N PRO A 136 9.81 -13.87 -10.23
CA PRO A 136 10.13 -15.11 -10.96
C PRO A 136 9.33 -15.30 -12.25
N TYR A 137 8.21 -14.59 -12.41
CA TYR A 137 7.33 -14.71 -13.58
C TYR A 137 7.52 -13.60 -14.62
N THR A 138 7.99 -12.42 -14.20
CA THR A 138 7.99 -11.22 -15.05
C THR A 138 9.36 -10.54 -15.15
N GLY A 139 10.31 -10.99 -14.34
CA GLY A 139 11.63 -10.35 -14.17
C GLY A 139 11.58 -9.15 -13.23
N GLY A 140 12.71 -8.87 -12.55
CA GLY A 140 12.79 -7.87 -11.48
C GLY A 140 12.45 -6.44 -11.92
N ALA A 141 13.00 -6.01 -13.07
CA ALA A 141 12.75 -4.67 -13.61
C ALA A 141 11.26 -4.44 -13.93
N SER A 142 10.60 -5.45 -14.54
CA SER A 142 9.17 -5.38 -14.85
C SER A 142 8.30 -5.42 -13.59
N ALA A 143 8.63 -6.28 -12.63
CA ALA A 143 7.91 -6.37 -11.37
C ALA A 143 7.97 -5.06 -10.59
N THR A 144 9.14 -4.44 -10.50
CA THR A 144 9.33 -3.13 -9.85
C THR A 144 8.60 -2.01 -10.58
N ALA A 145 8.62 -2.00 -11.92
CA ALA A 145 7.89 -1.04 -12.73
C ALA A 145 6.36 -1.17 -12.56
N ALA A 146 5.86 -2.41 -12.48
CA ALA A 146 4.46 -2.70 -12.21
C ALA A 146 4.04 -2.25 -10.80
N ALA A 147 4.87 -2.48 -9.78
CA ALA A 147 4.63 -1.99 -8.43
C ALA A 147 4.56 -0.46 -8.36
N ALA A 148 5.49 0.24 -9.02
CA ALA A 148 5.48 1.69 -9.11
C ALA A 148 4.23 2.22 -9.86
N THR A 149 3.81 1.50 -10.92
CA THR A 149 2.58 1.82 -11.66
C THR A 149 1.34 1.59 -10.80
N SER A 150 1.27 0.48 -10.07
CA SER A 150 0.20 0.15 -9.12
C SER A 150 0.10 1.22 -8.03
N GLN A 151 1.22 1.61 -7.43
CA GLN A 151 1.26 2.65 -6.41
C GLN A 151 0.74 3.99 -6.94
N SER A 152 1.22 4.44 -8.11
CA SER A 152 0.73 5.66 -8.76
C SER A 152 -0.77 5.59 -9.07
N ALA A 153 -1.25 4.47 -9.65
CA ALA A 153 -2.67 4.27 -9.96
C ALA A 153 -3.56 4.31 -8.70
N SER A 154 -3.08 3.71 -7.60
CA SER A 154 -3.79 3.73 -6.32
C SER A 154 -3.89 5.14 -5.72
N LEU A 155 -2.80 5.93 -5.81
CA LEU A 155 -2.82 7.34 -5.41
C LEU A 155 -3.82 8.12 -6.25
N GLY A 156 -3.81 7.93 -7.57
CA GLY A 156 -4.76 8.57 -8.48
C GLY A 156 -6.22 8.23 -8.16
N ALA A 157 -6.53 6.95 -7.94
CA ALA A 157 -7.87 6.52 -7.55
C ALA A 157 -8.30 7.09 -6.18
N GLY A 158 -7.38 7.12 -5.20
CA GLY A 158 -7.61 7.77 -3.91
C GLY A 158 -7.89 9.26 -4.05
N GLY A 159 -7.14 9.95 -4.91
CA GLY A 159 -7.37 11.36 -5.20
C GLY A 159 -8.73 11.60 -5.85
N LEU A 160 -9.11 10.80 -6.86
CA LEU A 160 -10.40 10.95 -7.55
C LEU A 160 -11.59 10.76 -6.61
N ILE A 161 -11.59 9.72 -5.76
CA ILE A 161 -12.71 9.47 -4.85
C ILE A 161 -12.80 10.53 -3.73
N SER A 162 -11.72 11.23 -3.42
CA SER A 162 -11.73 12.27 -2.40
C SER A 162 -12.59 13.47 -2.76
N PHE A 163 -12.79 13.78 -4.05
CA PHE A 163 -13.64 14.89 -4.48
C PHE A 163 -15.13 14.66 -4.17
N PRO A 164 -15.76 13.53 -4.56
CA PRO A 164 -17.13 13.26 -4.11
C PRO A 164 -17.24 13.14 -2.60
N CYS A 165 -16.21 12.65 -1.89
CA CYS A 165 -16.18 12.67 -0.42
C CYS A 165 -16.15 14.11 0.14
N ALA A 166 -15.37 15.00 -0.46
CA ALA A 166 -15.33 16.41 -0.09
C ALA A 166 -16.64 17.13 -0.36
N LEU A 167 -17.30 16.81 -1.49
CA LEU A 167 -18.64 17.32 -1.79
C LEU A 167 -19.64 16.84 -0.73
N ALA A 168 -19.60 15.56 -0.35
CA ALA A 168 -20.44 15.02 0.70
C ALA A 168 -20.19 15.71 2.04
N ALA A 169 -18.92 15.94 2.40
CA ALA A 169 -18.55 16.71 3.58
C ALA A 169 -19.13 18.14 3.55
N TYR A 170 -19.03 18.81 2.40
CA TYR A 170 -19.59 20.15 2.22
C TYR A 170 -21.11 20.16 2.38
N LEU A 171 -21.82 19.19 1.81
CA LEU A 171 -23.27 19.09 1.92
C LEU A 171 -23.74 18.80 3.38
N MET A 172 -22.93 18.12 4.17
CA MET A 172 -23.24 17.77 5.55
C MET A 172 -22.82 18.84 6.57
N THR A 173 -21.68 19.50 6.33
CA THR A 173 -21.05 20.37 7.34
C THR A 173 -20.68 21.77 6.83
N GLY A 174 -21.02 22.06 5.56
CA GLY A 174 -20.60 23.30 4.92
C GLY A 174 -19.06 23.37 4.72
N TRP A 175 -18.53 24.58 4.70
CA TRP A 175 -17.07 24.82 4.69
C TRP A 175 -16.47 24.52 6.07
N SER A 176 -16.12 23.29 6.32
CA SER A 176 -15.56 22.78 7.56
C SER A 176 -14.13 22.27 7.37
N ALA A 177 -13.45 21.97 8.48
CA ALA A 177 -12.14 21.33 8.46
C ALA A 177 -12.16 19.99 7.72
N PHE A 178 -13.28 19.23 7.79
CA PHE A 178 -13.44 17.97 7.07
C PHE A 178 -13.48 18.18 5.57
N THR A 179 -14.24 19.16 5.08
CA THR A 179 -14.34 19.53 3.66
C THR A 179 -12.97 19.92 3.11
N VAL A 180 -12.26 20.82 3.80
CA VAL A 180 -10.93 21.27 3.39
C VAL A 180 -9.93 20.12 3.42
N ALA A 181 -9.92 19.29 4.47
CA ALA A 181 -9.01 18.16 4.57
C ALA A 181 -9.20 17.16 3.42
N MET A 182 -10.44 16.83 3.04
CA MET A 182 -10.74 15.93 1.94
C MET A 182 -10.37 16.50 0.58
N LEU A 183 -10.58 17.80 0.35
CA LEU A 183 -10.14 18.50 -0.86
C LEU A 183 -8.62 18.49 -0.98
N VAL A 184 -7.92 18.91 0.07
CA VAL A 184 -6.45 18.92 0.12
C VAL A 184 -5.91 17.50 -0.10
N HIS A 185 -6.48 16.49 0.58
CA HIS A 185 -6.10 15.09 0.39
C HIS A 185 -6.26 14.67 -1.08
N GLY A 186 -7.38 14.99 -1.72
CA GLY A 186 -7.64 14.67 -3.13
C GLY A 186 -6.60 15.29 -4.06
N VAL A 187 -6.34 16.58 -3.91
CA VAL A 187 -5.36 17.32 -4.72
C VAL A 187 -3.95 16.76 -4.51
N VAL A 188 -3.53 16.57 -3.25
CA VAL A 188 -2.19 16.05 -2.92
C VAL A 188 -1.99 14.66 -3.52
N LEU A 189 -2.98 13.76 -3.43
CA LEU A 189 -2.86 12.41 -3.99
C LEU A 189 -2.80 12.42 -5.52
N LEU A 190 -3.58 13.27 -6.21
CA LEU A 190 -3.49 13.41 -7.66
C LEU A 190 -2.12 13.96 -8.09
N LEU A 191 -1.64 15.00 -7.43
CA LEU A 191 -0.31 15.56 -7.71
C LEU A 191 0.79 14.54 -7.42
N ALA A 192 0.69 13.79 -6.33
CA ALA A 192 1.63 12.71 -6.00
C ALA A 192 1.60 11.59 -7.06
N SER A 193 0.40 11.17 -7.52
CA SER A 193 0.24 10.18 -8.57
C SER A 193 0.95 10.61 -9.86
N LEU A 194 0.69 11.83 -10.32
CA LEU A 194 1.30 12.40 -11.52
C LEU A 194 2.81 12.64 -11.34
N GLY A 195 3.21 13.19 -10.17
CA GLY A 195 4.60 13.47 -9.85
C GLY A 195 5.48 12.23 -9.81
N VAL A 196 5.01 11.16 -9.15
CA VAL A 196 5.69 9.86 -9.14
C VAL A 196 5.85 9.35 -10.57
N ARG A 197 4.78 9.39 -11.37
CA ARG A 197 4.81 8.88 -12.74
C ARG A 197 5.71 9.71 -13.65
N ALA A 198 5.64 11.04 -13.56
CA ALA A 198 6.51 11.94 -14.33
C ALA A 198 7.98 11.74 -13.94
N GLY A 199 8.28 11.67 -12.64
CA GLY A 199 9.64 11.43 -12.14
C GLY A 199 10.24 10.13 -12.63
N LEU A 200 9.50 9.03 -12.57
CA LEU A 200 9.96 7.72 -13.04
C LEU A 200 10.18 7.66 -14.56
N ARG A 201 9.51 8.50 -15.34
CA ARG A 201 9.66 8.62 -16.80
C ARG A 201 10.75 9.62 -17.22
N ALA A 202 11.26 10.41 -16.28
CA ALA A 202 12.24 11.44 -16.58
C ALA A 202 13.56 10.81 -17.08
N LYS A 203 13.95 11.10 -18.34
CA LYS A 203 15.18 10.59 -18.97
C LYS A 203 16.43 10.94 -18.15
N ARG A 204 16.42 12.11 -17.48
CA ARG A 204 17.53 12.56 -16.62
C ARG A 204 17.78 11.62 -15.45
N LEU A 205 16.71 11.07 -14.85
CA LEU A 205 16.82 10.12 -13.73
C LEU A 205 17.47 8.81 -14.19
N GLY A 206 17.06 8.25 -15.32
CA GLY A 206 17.69 7.06 -15.88
C GLY A 206 19.17 7.26 -16.25
N ALA A 207 19.50 8.39 -16.85
CA ALA A 207 20.89 8.75 -17.15
C ALA A 207 21.75 8.92 -15.89
N TRP A 208 21.19 9.53 -14.85
CA TRP A 208 21.85 9.68 -13.54
C TRP A 208 22.07 8.33 -12.86
N MET A 209 21.05 7.45 -12.84
CA MET A 209 21.14 6.09 -12.30
C MET A 209 22.23 5.27 -13.03
N ARG A 210 22.32 5.33 -14.34
CA ARG A 210 23.39 4.66 -15.12
C ARG A 210 24.78 5.10 -14.70
N ARG A 211 24.99 6.41 -14.51
CA ARG A 211 26.30 6.95 -14.14
C ARG A 211 26.72 6.56 -12.71
N ARG A 212 25.77 6.39 -11.81
CA ARG A 212 26.04 6.13 -10.38
C ARG A 212 26.00 4.66 -9.97
N CYS A 213 25.24 3.82 -10.68
CA CYS A 213 24.88 2.49 -10.19
C CYS A 213 25.60 1.33 -10.91
N GLY A 214 26.60 1.56 -11.77
CA GLY A 214 27.44 0.52 -12.40
C GLY A 214 26.64 -0.70 -12.89
N LYS A 215 26.82 -1.86 -12.24
CA LYS A 215 26.12 -3.13 -12.58
C LYS A 215 24.60 -3.07 -12.53
N TRP A 216 24.02 -2.07 -11.85
CA TRP A 216 22.55 -1.85 -11.78
C TRP A 216 22.04 -0.99 -12.94
N GLY A 217 22.91 -0.46 -13.79
CA GLY A 217 22.56 0.40 -14.91
C GLY A 217 21.60 -0.26 -15.90
N GLU A 218 21.84 -1.52 -16.28
CA GLU A 218 20.98 -2.29 -17.19
C GLU A 218 19.58 -2.55 -16.58
N HIS A 219 19.52 -2.85 -15.28
CA HIS A 219 18.26 -3.03 -14.57
C HIS A 219 17.45 -1.71 -14.50
N ALA A 220 18.14 -0.58 -14.33
CA ALA A 220 17.52 0.74 -14.33
C ALA A 220 16.96 1.11 -15.71
N GLU A 221 17.64 0.76 -16.80
CA GLU A 221 17.14 0.96 -18.16
C GLU A 221 15.91 0.09 -18.45
N ALA A 222 15.99 -1.20 -18.15
CA ALA A 222 14.86 -2.13 -18.30
C ALA A 222 13.64 -1.70 -17.47
N PHE A 223 13.88 -1.19 -16.25
CA PHE A 223 12.84 -0.61 -15.40
C PHE A 223 12.22 0.62 -16.07
N GLN A 224 13.04 1.59 -16.50
CA GLN A 224 12.57 2.82 -17.13
C GLN A 224 11.83 2.54 -18.44
N ALA A 225 12.33 1.63 -19.27
CA ALA A 225 11.67 1.18 -20.48
C ALA A 225 10.28 0.59 -20.17
N SER A 226 10.19 -0.25 -19.13
CA SER A 226 8.93 -0.82 -18.68
C SER A 226 7.93 0.23 -18.16
N VAL A 227 8.41 1.25 -17.44
CA VAL A 227 7.58 2.38 -16.98
C VAL A 227 7.13 3.25 -18.16
N CYS A 228 8.01 3.50 -19.12
CA CYS A 228 7.71 4.33 -20.30
C CYS A 228 6.76 3.65 -21.29
N ALA A 229 6.76 2.32 -21.38
CA ALA A 229 5.83 1.57 -22.22
C ALA A 229 4.36 1.79 -21.82
N GLY A 230 4.08 2.11 -20.55
CA GLY A 230 2.76 2.56 -20.10
C GLY A 230 2.58 4.06 -20.30
N GLY A 231 1.34 4.55 -20.50
CA GLY A 231 1.02 5.97 -20.57
C GLY A 231 1.41 6.76 -19.31
N LEU A 232 1.36 8.10 -19.39
CA LEU A 232 1.58 8.97 -18.23
C LEU A 232 0.52 8.71 -17.15
N CYS A 233 -0.72 8.53 -17.55
CA CYS A 233 -1.82 8.16 -16.67
C CYS A 233 -2.12 6.65 -16.83
N PRO A 234 -1.91 5.83 -15.79
CA PRO A 234 -2.22 4.40 -15.83
C PRO A 234 -3.72 4.16 -15.58
N TRP A 235 -4.57 4.65 -16.50
CA TRP A 235 -6.02 4.72 -16.29
C TRP A 235 -6.68 3.36 -16.03
N ARG A 236 -6.21 2.27 -16.70
CA ARG A 236 -6.77 0.92 -16.50
C ARG A 236 -6.62 0.41 -15.07
N PRO A 237 -5.41 0.34 -14.48
CA PRO A 237 -5.27 -0.04 -13.08
C PRO A 237 -5.90 1.00 -12.14
N MET A 238 -5.92 2.29 -12.50
CA MET A 238 -6.55 3.33 -11.70
C MET A 238 -8.08 3.14 -11.61
N MET A 239 -8.74 2.76 -12.70
CA MET A 239 -10.18 2.45 -12.69
C MET A 239 -10.50 1.21 -11.86
N ALA A 240 -9.65 0.17 -11.89
CA ALA A 240 -9.82 -0.98 -11.02
C ALA A 240 -9.65 -0.61 -9.52
N PHE A 241 -8.68 0.24 -9.18
CA PHE A 241 -8.58 0.79 -7.82
C PHE A 241 -9.76 1.70 -7.46
N LEU A 242 -10.28 2.46 -8.41
CA LEU A 242 -11.49 3.27 -8.17
C LEU A 242 -12.69 2.37 -7.88
N GLY A 243 -12.85 1.26 -8.59
CA GLY A 243 -13.84 0.23 -8.27
C GLY A 243 -13.69 -0.31 -6.84
N SER A 244 -12.46 -0.57 -6.40
CA SER A 244 -12.16 -0.92 -5.01
C SER A 244 -12.61 0.17 -4.02
N ARG A 245 -12.43 1.45 -4.36
CA ARG A 245 -12.89 2.58 -3.51
C ARG A 245 -14.41 2.70 -3.47
N VAL A 246 -15.10 2.45 -4.58
CA VAL A 246 -16.57 2.43 -4.62
C VAL A 246 -17.10 1.30 -3.73
N LEU A 247 -16.54 0.10 -3.83
CA LEU A 247 -16.89 -0.99 -2.91
C LEU A 247 -16.62 -0.63 -1.45
N GLN A 248 -15.57 0.14 -1.17
CA GLN A 248 -15.28 0.62 0.18
C GLN A 248 -16.32 1.63 0.66
N VAL A 249 -16.86 2.51 -0.21
CA VAL A 249 -18.02 3.37 0.13
C VAL A 249 -19.23 2.52 0.51
N MET A 250 -19.53 1.47 -0.26
CA MET A 250 -20.61 0.52 0.06
C MET A 250 -20.36 -0.19 1.38
N GLN A 251 -19.13 -0.59 1.64
CA GLN A 251 -18.74 -1.22 2.91
C GLN A 251 -19.02 -0.30 4.11
N TYR A 252 -18.65 0.98 4.02
CA TYR A 252 -18.93 1.95 5.07
C TYR A 252 -20.42 2.29 5.19
N ALA A 253 -21.19 2.24 4.08
CA ALA A 253 -22.63 2.35 4.13
C ALA A 253 -23.25 1.22 4.97
N VAL A 254 -22.84 -0.03 4.72
CA VAL A 254 -23.31 -1.20 5.48
C VAL A 254 -22.89 -1.11 6.94
N LEU A 255 -21.65 -0.69 7.23
CA LEU A 255 -21.16 -0.53 8.61
C LEU A 255 -21.91 0.57 9.37
N ALA A 256 -22.20 1.71 8.73
CA ALA A 256 -22.97 2.79 9.33
C ALA A 256 -24.42 2.33 9.62
N HIS A 257 -25.03 1.62 8.67
CA HIS A 257 -26.37 1.03 8.88
C HIS A 257 -26.35 -0.01 10.02
N ALA A 258 -25.31 -0.82 10.11
CA ALA A 258 -25.17 -1.84 11.17
C ALA A 258 -25.12 -1.26 12.58
N VAL A 259 -24.67 -0.02 12.74
CA VAL A 259 -24.65 0.69 14.03
C VAL A 259 -25.87 1.60 14.24
N GLY A 260 -26.91 1.44 13.39
CA GLY A 260 -28.17 2.17 13.51
C GLY A 260 -28.09 3.63 13.07
N ILE A 261 -27.28 3.92 12.05
CA ILE A 261 -27.22 5.23 11.38
C ILE A 261 -27.95 5.10 10.05
N ASP A 262 -28.97 5.93 9.83
CA ASP A 262 -29.64 6.02 8.52
C ASP A 262 -28.64 6.46 7.47
N THR A 263 -28.39 5.58 6.52
CA THR A 263 -27.26 5.75 5.59
C THR A 263 -27.73 6.19 4.22
N THR A 264 -27.48 7.46 3.91
CA THR A 264 -27.59 8.00 2.56
C THR A 264 -26.27 7.84 1.82
N LEU A 265 -26.28 7.99 0.50
CA LEU A 265 -25.03 8.01 -0.30
C LEU A 265 -24.08 9.13 0.17
N VAL A 266 -24.64 10.28 0.57
CA VAL A 266 -23.85 11.42 1.08
C VAL A 266 -23.13 11.04 2.38
N GLN A 267 -23.83 10.39 3.32
CA GLN A 267 -23.24 9.91 4.56
C GLN A 267 -22.18 8.82 4.31
N ALA A 268 -22.44 7.89 3.39
CA ALA A 268 -21.47 6.87 3.03
C ALA A 268 -20.18 7.46 2.42
N LEU A 269 -20.29 8.45 1.53
CA LEU A 269 -19.16 9.16 0.96
C LEU A 269 -18.42 9.98 2.01
N PHE A 270 -19.12 10.64 2.93
CA PHE A 270 -18.53 11.36 4.05
C PHE A 270 -17.71 10.42 4.94
N THR A 271 -18.31 9.28 5.32
CA THR A 271 -17.68 8.23 6.13
C THR A 271 -16.40 7.68 5.44
N GLN A 272 -16.48 7.43 4.14
CA GLN A 272 -15.32 7.04 3.33
C GLN A 272 -14.23 8.13 3.34
N GLY A 273 -14.62 9.39 3.23
CA GLY A 273 -13.69 10.52 3.27
C GLY A 273 -12.97 10.64 4.62
N LEU A 274 -13.69 10.45 5.73
CA LEU A 274 -13.09 10.41 7.08
C LEU A 274 -12.02 9.32 7.17
N TYR A 275 -12.32 8.12 6.67
CA TYR A 275 -11.35 7.03 6.63
C TYR A 275 -10.12 7.38 5.79
N LEU A 276 -10.29 8.00 4.61
CA LEU A 276 -9.15 8.36 3.75
C LEU A 276 -8.23 9.38 4.41
N VAL A 277 -8.78 10.38 5.08
CA VAL A 277 -8.01 11.37 5.85
C VAL A 277 -7.32 10.71 7.03
N ALA A 278 -8.03 9.85 7.78
CA ALA A 278 -7.46 9.08 8.89
C ALA A 278 -6.31 8.17 8.42
N LEU A 279 -6.47 7.51 7.25
CA LEU A 279 -5.44 6.68 6.61
C LEU A 279 -4.16 7.48 6.30
N ALA A 280 -4.32 8.71 5.80
CA ALA A 280 -3.19 9.58 5.52
C ALA A 280 -2.46 10.01 6.81
N MET A 281 -3.22 10.41 7.83
CA MET A 281 -2.68 10.81 9.14
C MET A 281 -2.05 9.64 9.90
N GLY A 282 -2.69 8.47 9.84
CA GLY A 282 -2.26 7.24 10.52
C GLY A 282 -1.24 6.40 9.76
N SER A 283 -0.66 6.90 8.67
CA SER A 283 0.21 6.11 7.77
C SER A 283 1.44 5.47 8.44
N LEU A 284 1.88 6.01 9.59
CA LEU A 284 2.97 5.47 10.41
C LEU A 284 2.49 4.55 11.53
N VAL A 285 1.20 4.56 11.87
CA VAL A 285 0.62 3.73 12.92
C VAL A 285 0.20 2.38 12.34
N PRO A 286 0.74 1.26 12.83
CA PRO A 286 0.35 -0.07 12.40
C PRO A 286 -1.16 -0.28 12.57
N GLY A 287 -1.83 -0.72 11.49
CA GLY A 287 -3.29 -0.91 11.48
C GLY A 287 -4.13 0.35 11.67
N GLN A 288 -3.50 1.53 11.85
CA GLN A 288 -4.14 2.85 12.07
C GLN A 288 -5.08 2.90 13.29
N VAL A 289 -4.95 1.93 14.19
CA VAL A 289 -5.73 1.81 15.43
C VAL A 289 -5.56 3.09 16.26
N GLY A 290 -6.66 3.62 16.78
CA GLY A 290 -6.72 4.87 17.50
C GLY A 290 -6.85 6.12 16.61
N VAL A 291 -6.16 6.19 15.47
CA VAL A 291 -6.24 7.34 14.56
C VAL A 291 -7.57 7.34 13.81
N THR A 292 -7.93 6.22 13.23
CA THR A 292 -9.23 6.06 12.54
C THR A 292 -10.38 6.19 13.53
N ASP A 293 -10.28 5.53 14.67
CA ASP A 293 -11.29 5.56 15.74
C ASP A 293 -11.50 6.99 16.27
N GLY A 294 -10.40 7.72 16.46
CA GLY A 294 -10.42 9.14 16.87
C GLY A 294 -11.07 10.03 15.82
N MET A 295 -10.76 9.83 14.54
CA MET A 295 -11.36 10.59 13.44
C MET A 295 -12.87 10.40 13.38
N PHE A 296 -13.36 9.15 13.51
CA PHE A 296 -14.79 8.86 13.54
C PHE A 296 -15.46 9.45 14.78
N SER A 297 -14.83 9.33 15.95
CA SER A 297 -15.33 9.92 17.19
C SER A 297 -15.45 11.45 17.10
N LEU A 298 -14.47 12.13 16.50
CA LEU A 298 -14.51 13.58 16.28
C LEU A 298 -15.60 14.00 15.29
N ALA A 299 -15.90 13.16 14.30
CA ALA A 299 -16.93 13.42 13.30
C ALA A 299 -18.34 13.01 13.72
N ALA A 300 -18.53 12.43 14.90
CA ALA A 300 -19.81 11.89 15.37
C ALA A 300 -20.96 12.92 15.29
N GLY A 301 -20.71 14.16 15.74
CA GLY A 301 -21.69 15.25 15.64
C GLY A 301 -22.08 15.56 14.18
N ALA A 302 -21.12 15.57 13.25
CA ALA A 302 -21.37 15.77 11.83
C ALA A 302 -22.14 14.60 11.21
N MET A 303 -21.99 13.39 11.75
CA MET A 303 -22.73 12.18 11.33
C MET A 303 -24.11 12.09 11.98
N GLY A 304 -24.50 13.03 12.87
CA GLY A 304 -25.76 12.98 13.60
C GLY A 304 -25.87 11.82 14.58
N THR A 305 -24.74 11.37 15.17
CA THR A 305 -24.69 10.17 16.01
C THR A 305 -23.82 10.37 17.25
N THR A 306 -23.77 9.35 18.14
CA THR A 306 -22.88 9.36 19.30
C THR A 306 -21.44 8.97 18.93
N ALA A 307 -20.47 9.40 19.75
CA ALA A 307 -19.08 9.02 19.58
C ALA A 307 -18.90 7.49 19.62
N ALA A 308 -19.67 6.78 20.45
CA ALA A 308 -19.66 5.32 20.56
C ALA A 308 -20.08 4.66 19.24
N LYS A 309 -21.19 5.06 18.64
CA LYS A 309 -21.66 4.53 17.36
C LYS A 309 -20.70 4.85 16.22
N ALA A 310 -20.22 6.09 16.10
CA ALA A 310 -19.26 6.48 15.08
C ALA A 310 -17.97 5.65 15.21
N MET A 311 -17.42 5.48 16.41
CA MET A 311 -16.23 4.67 16.67
C MET A 311 -16.46 3.18 16.39
N SER A 312 -17.69 2.67 16.61
CA SER A 312 -18.04 1.28 16.29
C SER A 312 -17.85 0.98 14.79
N ILE A 313 -18.10 1.93 13.89
CA ILE A 313 -17.83 1.77 12.45
C ILE A 313 -16.36 1.46 12.19
N ALA A 314 -15.46 2.21 12.83
CA ALA A 314 -14.01 1.99 12.67
C ALA A 314 -13.58 0.64 13.27
N LEU A 315 -14.07 0.28 14.45
CA LEU A 315 -13.76 -0.99 15.11
C LEU A 315 -14.26 -2.20 14.32
N LEU A 316 -15.46 -2.14 13.75
CA LEU A 316 -15.99 -3.19 12.87
C LEU A 316 -15.15 -3.30 11.59
N ALA A 317 -14.72 -2.17 10.99
CA ALA A 317 -13.82 -2.16 9.85
C ALA A 317 -12.46 -2.79 10.21
N HIS A 318 -11.90 -2.48 11.38
CA HIS A 318 -10.67 -3.11 11.88
C HIS A 318 -10.84 -4.62 12.10
N THR A 319 -11.99 -5.06 12.59
CA THR A 319 -12.31 -6.50 12.79
C THR A 319 -12.26 -7.24 11.45
N VAL A 320 -12.95 -6.72 10.44
CA VAL A 320 -12.92 -7.30 9.09
C VAL A 320 -11.50 -7.26 8.51
N GLN A 321 -10.79 -6.15 8.65
CA GLN A 321 -9.40 -6.03 8.21
C GLN A 321 -8.50 -7.08 8.89
N ALA A 322 -8.67 -7.32 10.20
CA ALA A 322 -7.90 -8.30 10.95
C ALA A 322 -8.07 -9.72 10.41
N VAL A 323 -9.27 -10.10 9.97
CA VAL A 323 -9.53 -11.39 9.30
C VAL A 323 -8.66 -11.53 8.05
N PHE A 324 -8.64 -10.52 7.18
CA PHE A 324 -7.83 -10.56 5.94
C PHE A 324 -6.33 -10.48 6.22
N VAL A 325 -5.91 -9.76 7.26
CA VAL A 325 -4.52 -9.75 7.72
C VAL A 325 -4.10 -11.13 8.18
N LEU A 326 -4.93 -11.81 8.97
CA LEU A 326 -4.67 -13.17 9.44
C LEU A 326 -4.57 -14.16 8.26
N VAL A 327 -5.55 -14.12 7.35
CA VAL A 327 -5.53 -14.94 6.13
C VAL A 327 -4.27 -14.68 5.32
N GLY A 328 -3.89 -13.41 5.13
CA GLY A 328 -2.68 -13.04 4.41
C GLY A 328 -1.39 -13.49 5.10
N ALA A 329 -1.32 -13.40 6.42
CA ALA A 329 -0.18 -13.84 7.22
C ALA A 329 -0.03 -15.37 7.21
N LEU A 330 -1.14 -16.12 7.22
CA LEU A 330 -1.13 -17.58 7.15
C LEU A 330 -0.91 -18.12 5.73
N THR A 331 -1.18 -17.31 4.71
CA THR A 331 -1.05 -17.72 3.30
C THR A 331 0.31 -18.34 2.95
N PRO A 332 1.49 -17.81 3.38
CA PRO A 332 2.78 -18.44 3.07
C PRO A 332 2.96 -19.82 3.69
N LEU A 333 2.31 -20.11 4.81
CA LEU A 333 2.40 -21.37 5.55
C LEU A 333 1.55 -22.46 4.87
N VAL A 334 0.33 -22.12 4.49
CA VAL A 334 -0.66 -23.05 3.94
C VAL A 334 -0.49 -23.20 2.43
N TRP A 335 -0.21 -22.12 1.73
CA TRP A 335 -0.12 -22.11 0.28
C TRP A 335 1.33 -21.97 -0.19
N ARG A 336 2.04 -23.09 -0.20
CA ARG A 336 3.40 -23.15 -0.76
C ARG A 336 3.32 -23.01 -2.28
N ALA A 337 3.88 -21.94 -2.85
CA ALA A 337 4.04 -21.86 -4.30
C ALA A 337 5.02 -22.97 -4.74
N LYS A 338 4.59 -23.87 -5.60
CA LYS A 338 5.52 -24.72 -6.35
C LYS A 338 6.33 -23.76 -7.22
N ALA A 339 7.59 -23.54 -6.86
CA ALA A 339 8.51 -22.74 -7.65
C ALA A 339 8.73 -23.49 -8.99
N LYS A 340 7.94 -23.18 -10.00
CA LYS A 340 8.41 -23.35 -11.37
C LYS A 340 9.48 -22.28 -11.54
N VAL A 341 10.73 -22.69 -11.42
CA VAL A 341 11.85 -21.92 -11.95
C VAL A 341 11.56 -21.81 -13.45
N ALA A 342 10.98 -20.69 -13.85
CA ALA A 342 10.94 -20.33 -15.25
C ALA A 342 12.40 -20.14 -15.64
N ALA A 343 12.93 -21.06 -16.43
CA ALA A 343 14.19 -20.87 -17.14
C ALA A 343 14.12 -19.44 -17.69
N ALA A 344 15.16 -18.67 -17.45
CA ALA A 344 15.26 -17.27 -17.85
C ALA A 344 14.80 -17.15 -19.30
N ALA A 345 13.60 -16.62 -19.50
CA ALA A 345 13.13 -16.34 -20.84
C ALA A 345 14.14 -15.35 -21.45
N PRO A 346 14.66 -15.64 -22.65
CA PRO A 346 15.61 -14.74 -23.29
C PRO A 346 14.99 -13.33 -23.31
N VAL A 347 15.79 -12.34 -22.94
CA VAL A 347 15.43 -10.94 -23.03
C VAL A 347 15.12 -10.69 -24.51
N VAL A 348 13.83 -10.68 -24.85
CA VAL A 348 13.42 -10.27 -26.20
C VAL A 348 13.78 -8.79 -26.30
N PRO A 349 14.73 -8.41 -27.16
CA PRO A 349 15.04 -7.00 -27.34
C PRO A 349 13.77 -6.26 -27.76
N PRO A 350 13.62 -4.98 -27.38
CA PRO A 350 12.49 -4.19 -27.82
C PRO A 350 12.45 -4.18 -29.33
N VAL A 351 11.31 -4.59 -29.89
CA VAL A 351 11.05 -4.43 -31.33
C VAL A 351 11.03 -2.92 -31.56
N LEU A 352 12.10 -2.41 -32.14
CA LEU A 352 12.16 -1.03 -32.60
C LEU A 352 11.06 -0.86 -33.67
N PRO A 353 10.22 0.17 -33.57
CA PRO A 353 9.28 0.47 -34.64
C PRO A 353 10.07 0.68 -35.93
N ALA A 354 9.63 0.05 -37.01
CA ALA A 354 10.25 0.21 -38.31
C ALA A 354 10.34 1.70 -38.66
N PRO A 355 11.47 2.16 -39.27
CA PRO A 355 11.61 3.53 -39.68
C PRO A 355 10.53 3.87 -40.71
N VAL A 356 9.68 4.85 -40.38
CA VAL A 356 8.74 5.43 -41.32
C VAL A 356 9.58 6.27 -42.30
N TYR A 357 9.86 5.71 -43.44
CA TYR A 357 10.35 6.51 -44.56
C TYR A 357 9.25 7.46 -45.03
N ARG A 358 9.43 8.73 -44.84
CA ARG A 358 8.79 9.81 -45.57
C ARG A 358 9.72 10.34 -46.62
#